data_03b9fc71fde15a459ad6409ee49bd768
#
_entry.id   03b9fc71fde15a459ad6409ee49bd768
#
_cell.length_a   1.000
_cell.length_b   1.000
_cell.length_c   1.000
_cell.angle_alpha   90.00
_cell.angle_beta   90.00
_cell.angle_gamma   90.00
#
_symmetry.space_group_name_H-M   'P 1'
#
loop_
_entity.id
_entity.type
_entity.pdbx_description
1 polymer ?
#
loop_
_entity_poly.entity_id
_entity_poly.type
_entity_poly.pdbx_seq_one_letter_code
_entity_poly.pdbx_strand_id
1 'polypeptide(L)'
;MFDRHFFATKSEKQRKYVYRRTRRPSIGYLQEHGLDLSISCQIKAISEWKLDLMAAKVFEHLTFDKGKTVKEVYKILSRCMAEEKTVRISRKAMLEKSIAKQRERLDKYIDLCADGIITKQELMERRKGLDNQIADLQSQYESVEQEDERSGALDMKLISQKLNEWQRASKNDVNRELINSCVAQITPLTNEEFSWALDFQMSEVRVRNAAAYTMDGFVEMARFSISFEEAKAFKASRNQGIRKNEWQDLTVVVGIWSKIQK
;
A
#
# COMPACT_ATOMS: atom_id res chain seq x y z
N MET A 1 6.44 1.64 -9.28
CA MET A 1 7.08 1.45 -7.96
C MET A 1 7.47 2.82 -7.43
N PHE A 2 6.66 3.39 -6.54
CA PHE A 2 6.91 4.72 -5.97
C PHE A 2 7.60 4.55 -4.62
N ASP A 3 8.89 4.82 -4.59
CA ASP A 3 9.66 4.80 -3.36
C ASP A 3 9.39 6.08 -2.55
N ARG A 4 9.28 5.94 -1.22
CA ARG A 4 8.89 6.96 -0.23
C ARG A 4 9.85 8.15 -0.09
N HIS A 5 10.73 8.40 -1.02
CA HIS A 5 11.66 9.50 -0.93
C HIS A 5 11.20 10.70 -1.74
N PHE A 6 10.12 11.33 -1.28
CA PHE A 6 9.91 12.73 -1.57
C PHE A 6 10.89 13.53 -0.73
N PHE A 7 12.04 13.87 -1.28
CA PHE A 7 12.90 14.86 -0.63
C PHE A 7 12.29 16.25 -0.87
N ALA A 8 11.98 16.94 0.22
CA ALA A 8 11.71 18.36 0.17
C ALA A 8 13.04 19.09 -0.12
N THR A 9 13.26 19.55 -1.34
CA THR A 9 14.36 20.45 -1.64
C THR A 9 13.92 21.88 -1.41
N LYS A 10 14.61 22.60 -0.51
CA LYS A 10 14.38 24.00 -0.29
C LYS A 10 14.92 24.77 -1.50
N SER A 11 14.05 25.38 -2.29
CA SER A 11 14.48 26.33 -3.29
C SER A 11 14.95 27.60 -2.58
N GLU A 12 16.25 27.92 -2.67
CA GLU A 12 16.84 29.10 -2.03
C GLU A 12 16.17 30.42 -2.46
N LYS A 13 15.65 30.49 -3.68
CA LYS A 13 14.99 31.68 -4.23
C LYS A 13 13.53 31.90 -3.74
N GLN A 14 12.85 30.88 -3.23
CA GLN A 14 11.41 31.01 -2.93
C GLN A 14 10.97 30.51 -1.54
N ARG A 15 11.86 29.96 -0.72
CA ARG A 15 11.54 29.35 0.61
C ARG A 15 10.37 28.35 0.57
N LYS A 16 10.13 27.69 -0.57
CA LYS A 16 9.01 26.74 -0.76
C LYS A 16 9.58 25.33 -0.89
N TYR A 17 8.96 24.40 -0.18
CA TYR A 17 9.26 22.99 -0.34
C TYR A 17 8.55 22.46 -1.60
N VAL A 18 9.27 21.64 -2.35
CA VAL A 18 8.77 21.01 -3.56
C VAL A 18 9.09 19.53 -3.48
N TYR A 19 8.07 18.68 -3.63
CA TYR A 19 8.25 17.24 -3.62
C TYR A 19 8.60 16.75 -5.03
N ARG A 20 9.71 16.01 -5.15
CA ARG A 20 10.20 15.44 -6.41
C ARG A 20 10.45 13.95 -6.24
N ARG A 21 10.24 13.22 -7.33
CA ARG A 21 10.69 11.83 -7.42
C ARG A 21 12.21 11.81 -7.63
N THR A 22 12.95 11.09 -6.79
CA THR A 22 14.43 11.14 -6.77
C THR A 22 15.13 10.04 -7.56
N ARG A 23 14.43 8.96 -7.92
CA ARG A 23 15.06 7.78 -8.55
C ARG A 23 15.01 7.72 -10.07
N ARG A 24 14.37 8.67 -10.75
CA ARG A 24 14.41 8.73 -12.21
C ARG A 24 15.07 10.03 -12.66
N PRO A 25 15.93 9.96 -13.66
CA PRO A 25 16.59 11.15 -14.19
C PRO A 25 15.56 12.14 -14.75
N SER A 26 15.88 13.43 -14.67
CA SER A 26 15.05 14.48 -15.27
C SER A 26 15.08 14.38 -16.80
N ILE A 27 14.03 14.88 -17.47
CA ILE A 27 14.01 14.97 -18.94
C ILE A 27 15.23 15.73 -19.46
N GLY A 28 15.60 16.84 -18.81
CA GLY A 28 16.79 17.61 -19.19
C GLY A 28 18.08 16.80 -19.13
N TYR A 29 18.30 16.06 -18.04
CA TYR A 29 19.46 15.17 -17.93
C TYR A 29 19.48 14.11 -19.05
N LEU A 30 18.32 13.47 -19.36
CA LEU A 30 18.25 12.47 -20.42
C LEU A 30 18.52 13.07 -21.80
N GLN A 31 18.01 14.28 -22.07
CA GLN A 31 18.24 15.00 -23.32
C GLN A 31 19.72 15.35 -23.49
N GLU A 32 20.36 15.88 -22.43
CA GLU A 32 21.79 16.24 -22.45
C GLU A 32 22.70 15.03 -22.69
N HIS A 33 22.28 13.84 -22.23
CA HIS A 33 23.08 12.61 -22.37
C HIS A 33 22.59 11.68 -23.49
N GLY A 34 21.63 12.12 -24.33
CA GLY A 34 21.12 11.32 -25.46
C GLY A 34 20.45 10.01 -25.04
N LEU A 35 19.90 9.95 -23.82
CA LEU A 35 19.26 8.76 -23.26
C LEU A 35 17.76 8.72 -23.59
N ASP A 36 17.17 7.52 -23.55
CA ASP A 36 15.74 7.31 -23.82
C ASP A 36 14.86 8.10 -22.83
N LEU A 37 14.03 9.00 -23.38
CA LEU A 37 13.11 9.83 -22.61
C LEU A 37 11.98 9.03 -21.94
N SER A 38 11.69 7.83 -22.41
CA SER A 38 10.68 6.94 -21.82
C SER A 38 11.03 6.53 -20.38
N ILE A 39 12.31 6.60 -20.01
CA ILE A 39 12.79 6.30 -18.67
C ILE A 39 12.48 7.44 -17.69
N SER A 40 12.17 8.65 -18.19
CA SER A 40 11.86 9.80 -17.33
C SER A 40 10.52 9.67 -16.63
N CYS A 41 10.41 10.35 -15.49
CA CYS A 41 9.11 10.55 -14.85
C CYS A 41 8.45 11.79 -15.47
N GLN A 42 7.34 11.60 -16.16
CA GLN A 42 6.56 12.71 -16.76
C GLN A 42 5.83 13.55 -15.70
N ILE A 43 5.75 13.07 -14.47
CA ILE A 43 5.07 13.77 -13.39
C ILE A 43 5.95 14.91 -12.89
N LYS A 44 5.41 16.12 -12.97
CA LYS A 44 6.05 17.35 -12.50
C LYS A 44 6.15 17.36 -10.97
N ALA A 45 7.09 18.15 -10.46
CA ALA A 45 7.17 18.41 -9.04
C ALA A 45 5.88 19.08 -8.52
N ILE A 46 5.36 18.59 -7.40
CA ILE A 46 4.18 19.16 -6.74
C ILE A 46 4.62 20.08 -5.60
N SER A 47 3.97 21.21 -5.46
CA SER A 47 4.22 22.12 -4.34
C SER A 47 3.52 21.65 -3.07
N GLU A 48 4.16 21.88 -1.91
CA GLU A 48 3.66 21.47 -0.60
C GLU A 48 2.23 21.93 -0.33
N TRP A 49 1.91 23.19 -0.63
CA TRP A 49 0.57 23.73 -0.40
C TRP A 49 -0.54 23.00 -1.19
N LYS A 50 -0.22 22.43 -2.37
CA LYS A 50 -1.18 21.61 -3.13
C LYS A 50 -1.46 20.28 -2.42
N LEU A 51 -0.43 19.68 -1.79
CA LEU A 51 -0.62 18.48 -0.96
C LEU A 51 -1.45 18.81 0.28
N ASP A 52 -1.19 19.95 0.93
CA ASP A 52 -1.98 20.40 2.09
C ASP A 52 -3.44 20.64 1.71
N LEU A 53 -3.69 21.26 0.56
CA LEU A 53 -5.04 21.48 0.03
C LEU A 53 -5.75 20.15 -0.24
N MET A 54 -5.08 19.22 -0.93
CA MET A 54 -5.65 17.89 -1.18
C MET A 54 -5.94 17.16 0.13
N ALA A 55 -5.02 17.21 1.11
CA ALA A 55 -5.22 16.62 2.41
C ALA A 55 -6.44 17.20 3.13
N ALA A 56 -6.57 18.53 3.16
CA ALA A 56 -7.72 19.21 3.77
C ALA A 56 -9.03 18.75 3.12
N LYS A 57 -9.07 18.64 1.79
CA LYS A 57 -10.26 18.18 1.05
C LYS A 57 -10.56 16.69 1.25
N VAL A 58 -9.54 15.84 1.35
CA VAL A 58 -9.71 14.42 1.69
C VAL A 58 -10.36 14.28 3.07
N PHE A 59 -9.84 14.98 4.09
CA PHE A 59 -10.42 14.91 5.43
C PHE A 59 -11.81 15.55 5.51
N GLU A 60 -12.06 16.63 4.80
CA GLU A 60 -13.39 17.24 4.67
C GLU A 60 -14.39 16.22 4.09
N HIS A 61 -14.03 15.56 2.98
CA HIS A 61 -14.88 14.55 2.34
C HIS A 61 -15.17 13.36 3.25
N LEU A 62 -14.13 12.82 3.91
CA LEU A 62 -14.26 11.67 4.81
C LEU A 62 -15.13 11.96 6.04
N THR A 63 -15.16 13.23 6.48
CA THR A 63 -15.86 13.63 7.70
C THR A 63 -17.22 14.27 7.44
N PHE A 64 -17.56 14.57 6.19
CA PHE A 64 -18.85 15.17 5.81
C PHE A 64 -20.02 14.27 6.17
N ASP A 65 -19.98 12.99 5.77
CA ASP A 65 -20.96 11.98 6.17
C ASP A 65 -20.24 10.77 6.79
N LYS A 66 -19.91 10.89 8.06
CA LYS A 66 -19.20 9.85 8.80
C LYS A 66 -19.92 8.52 8.81
N GLY A 67 -21.25 8.54 8.93
CA GLY A 67 -22.03 7.31 9.02
C GLY A 67 -21.93 6.50 7.73
N LYS A 68 -21.98 7.17 6.59
CA LYS A 68 -21.80 6.57 5.27
C LYS A 68 -20.37 6.09 5.10
N THR A 69 -19.38 6.94 5.41
CA THR A 69 -17.96 6.62 5.31
C THR A 69 -17.59 5.38 6.15
N VAL A 70 -18.05 5.29 7.42
CA VAL A 70 -17.79 4.12 8.29
C VAL A 70 -18.35 2.84 7.66
N LYS A 71 -19.58 2.87 7.14
CA LYS A 71 -20.21 1.71 6.51
C LYS A 71 -19.46 1.27 5.26
N GLU A 72 -19.03 2.22 4.45
CA GLU A 72 -18.29 1.95 3.21
C GLU A 72 -16.91 1.36 3.49
N VAL A 73 -16.15 1.98 4.40
CA VAL A 73 -14.86 1.46 4.89
C VAL A 73 -15.01 0.04 5.43
N TYR A 74 -16.00 -0.18 6.30
CA TYR A 74 -16.28 -1.50 6.87
C TYR A 74 -16.59 -2.54 5.78
N LYS A 75 -17.43 -2.18 4.80
CA LYS A 75 -17.80 -3.07 3.68
C LYS A 75 -16.58 -3.46 2.86
N ILE A 76 -15.71 -2.49 2.54
CA ILE A 76 -14.47 -2.72 1.77
C ILE A 76 -13.53 -3.63 2.55
N LEU A 77 -13.23 -3.28 3.80
CA LEU A 77 -12.32 -4.05 4.65
C LEU A 77 -12.83 -5.47 4.90
N SER A 78 -14.15 -5.65 5.16
CA SER A 78 -14.76 -6.97 5.34
C SER A 78 -14.61 -7.84 4.09
N ARG A 79 -14.82 -7.26 2.90
CA ARG A 79 -14.61 -7.98 1.64
C ARG A 79 -13.15 -8.38 1.46
N CYS A 80 -12.22 -7.45 1.68
CA CYS A 80 -10.79 -7.73 1.58
C CYS A 80 -10.36 -8.85 2.54
N MET A 81 -10.84 -8.81 3.79
CA MET A 81 -10.55 -9.87 4.77
C MET A 81 -11.12 -11.22 4.36
N ALA A 82 -12.33 -11.26 3.78
CA ALA A 82 -12.93 -12.51 3.27
C ALA A 82 -12.13 -13.08 2.10
N GLU A 83 -11.68 -12.24 1.17
CA GLU A 83 -10.84 -12.62 0.04
C GLU A 83 -9.48 -13.14 0.53
N GLU A 84 -8.83 -12.44 1.47
CA GLU A 84 -7.57 -12.90 2.09
C GLU A 84 -7.73 -14.25 2.79
N LYS A 85 -8.83 -14.46 3.53
CA LYS A 85 -9.11 -15.72 4.17
C LYS A 85 -9.23 -16.86 3.15
N THR A 86 -9.92 -16.61 2.04
CA THR A 86 -10.08 -17.60 0.96
C THR A 86 -8.72 -17.96 0.33
N VAL A 87 -7.87 -16.97 0.07
CA VAL A 87 -6.51 -17.18 -0.46
C VAL A 87 -5.66 -17.99 0.53
N ARG A 88 -5.71 -17.68 1.83
CA ARG A 88 -4.98 -18.40 2.88
C ARG A 88 -5.44 -19.87 2.99
N ILE A 89 -6.75 -20.13 2.96
CA ILE A 89 -7.30 -21.50 2.97
C ILE A 89 -6.78 -22.28 1.76
N SER A 90 -6.83 -21.67 0.56
CA SER A 90 -6.32 -22.31 -0.65
C SER A 90 -4.83 -22.61 -0.56
N ARG A 91 -4.03 -21.67 -0.02
CA ARG A 91 -2.58 -21.83 0.19
C ARG A 91 -2.28 -22.95 1.19
N LYS A 92 -2.99 -23.01 2.32
CA LYS A 92 -2.87 -24.11 3.28
C LYS A 92 -3.11 -25.47 2.62
N ALA A 93 -4.22 -25.61 1.88
CA ALA A 93 -4.56 -26.84 1.18
C ALA A 93 -3.49 -27.24 0.14
N MET A 94 -2.89 -26.28 -0.56
CA MET A 94 -1.79 -26.55 -1.49
C MET A 94 -0.52 -27.04 -0.76
N LEU A 95 -0.17 -26.44 0.37
CA LEU A 95 0.99 -26.83 1.17
C LEU A 95 0.80 -28.23 1.76
N GLU A 96 -0.37 -28.53 2.32
CA GLU A 96 -0.73 -29.88 2.82
C GLU A 96 -0.58 -30.94 1.73
N LYS A 97 -1.13 -30.66 0.55
CA LYS A 97 -1.01 -31.55 -0.61
C LYS A 97 0.43 -31.77 -1.05
N SER A 98 1.24 -30.71 -0.99
CA SER A 98 2.67 -30.80 -1.32
C SER A 98 3.45 -31.61 -0.29
N ILE A 99 3.17 -31.44 1.00
CA ILE A 99 3.76 -32.23 2.09
C ILE A 99 3.41 -33.70 1.93
N ALA A 100 2.11 -33.99 1.71
CA ALA A 100 1.64 -35.36 1.49
C ALA A 100 2.35 -36.03 0.30
N LYS A 101 2.51 -35.32 -0.80
CA LYS A 101 3.22 -35.81 -2.00
C LYS A 101 4.70 -36.12 -1.72
N GLN A 102 5.38 -35.30 -0.90
CA GLN A 102 6.78 -35.58 -0.57
C GLN A 102 6.90 -36.76 0.37
N ARG A 103 5.95 -36.94 1.32
CA ARG A 103 5.91 -38.16 2.18
C ARG A 103 5.64 -39.41 1.38
N GLU A 104 4.69 -39.41 0.46
CA GLU A 104 4.44 -40.53 -0.45
C GLU A 104 5.68 -40.92 -1.28
N ARG A 105 6.49 -39.91 -1.71
CA ARG A 105 7.76 -40.16 -2.39
C ARG A 105 8.77 -40.82 -1.48
N LEU A 106 8.84 -40.39 -0.23
CA LEU A 106 9.73 -40.98 0.76
C LEU A 106 9.37 -42.47 1.00
N ASP A 107 8.07 -42.75 1.17
CA ASP A 107 7.56 -44.13 1.34
C ASP A 107 7.94 -45.00 0.14
N LYS A 108 7.76 -44.52 -1.09
CA LYS A 108 8.21 -45.22 -2.30
C LYS A 108 9.71 -45.53 -2.32
N TYR A 109 10.57 -44.63 -1.82
CA TYR A 109 12.00 -44.89 -1.73
C TYR A 109 12.35 -45.95 -0.65
N ILE A 110 11.58 -45.97 0.43
CA ILE A 110 11.69 -46.98 1.47
C ILE A 110 11.35 -48.36 0.88
N ASP A 111 10.25 -48.46 0.12
CA ASP A 111 9.84 -49.71 -0.54
C ASP A 111 10.89 -50.18 -1.55
N LEU A 112 11.44 -49.30 -2.38
CA LEU A 112 12.49 -49.63 -3.35
C LEU A 112 13.79 -50.12 -2.64
N CYS A 113 14.08 -49.60 -1.48
CA CYS A 113 15.23 -50.10 -0.67
C CYS A 113 14.92 -51.46 -0.05
N ALA A 114 13.70 -51.73 0.40
CA ALA A 114 13.28 -53.00 0.94
C ALA A 114 13.31 -54.09 -0.16
N ASP A 115 12.96 -53.74 -1.40
CA ASP A 115 13.03 -54.64 -2.56
C ASP A 115 14.46 -54.83 -3.09
N GLY A 116 15.46 -54.18 -2.49
CA GLY A 116 16.87 -54.26 -2.90
C GLY A 116 17.21 -53.53 -4.22
N ILE A 117 16.29 -52.67 -4.75
CA ILE A 117 16.48 -51.93 -5.99
C ILE A 117 17.45 -50.77 -5.81
N ILE A 118 17.41 -50.12 -4.62
CA ILE A 118 18.36 -49.07 -4.23
C ILE A 118 19.13 -49.46 -2.97
N THR A 119 20.31 -48.89 -2.84
CA THR A 119 21.15 -49.14 -1.64
C THR A 119 20.68 -48.29 -0.44
N LYS A 120 21.05 -48.74 0.75
CA LYS A 120 20.78 -47.97 2.00
C LYS A 120 21.41 -46.58 1.95
N GLN A 121 22.57 -46.44 1.32
CA GLN A 121 23.26 -45.15 1.20
C GLN A 121 22.49 -44.20 0.29
N GLU A 122 22.03 -44.64 -0.86
CA GLU A 122 21.19 -43.86 -1.77
C GLU A 122 19.87 -43.46 -1.13
N LEU A 123 19.24 -44.35 -0.35
CA LEU A 123 18.04 -44.01 0.42
C LEU A 123 18.33 -42.89 1.42
N MET A 124 19.45 -42.96 2.16
CA MET A 124 19.81 -41.94 3.17
C MET A 124 20.00 -40.55 2.53
N GLU A 125 20.69 -40.49 1.41
CA GLU A 125 20.92 -39.23 0.68
C GLU A 125 19.59 -38.61 0.17
N ARG A 126 18.73 -39.41 -0.44
CA ARG A 126 17.41 -38.98 -0.95
C ARG A 126 16.49 -38.58 0.20
N ARG A 127 16.48 -39.35 1.28
CA ARG A 127 15.71 -39.07 2.49
C ARG A 127 16.07 -37.70 3.07
N LYS A 128 17.36 -37.41 3.25
CA LYS A 128 17.83 -36.11 3.77
C LYS A 128 17.32 -34.94 2.92
N GLY A 129 17.32 -35.07 1.58
CA GLY A 129 16.81 -34.05 0.69
C GLY A 129 15.30 -33.85 0.83
N LEU A 130 14.53 -34.95 0.95
CA LEU A 130 13.06 -34.87 1.12
C LEU A 130 12.67 -34.36 2.51
N ASP A 131 13.37 -34.78 3.57
CA ASP A 131 13.13 -34.30 4.94
C ASP A 131 13.33 -32.78 5.02
N ASN A 132 14.36 -32.23 4.37
CA ASN A 132 14.57 -30.78 4.29
C ASN A 132 13.41 -30.07 3.52
N GLN A 133 12.96 -30.62 2.40
CA GLN A 133 11.84 -30.07 1.65
C GLN A 133 10.53 -30.11 2.46
N ILE A 134 10.29 -31.19 3.21
CA ILE A 134 9.12 -31.30 4.08
C ILE A 134 9.20 -30.27 5.21
N ALA A 135 10.37 -30.09 5.83
CA ALA A 135 10.58 -29.11 6.89
C ALA A 135 10.32 -27.66 6.38
N ASP A 136 10.82 -27.32 5.19
CA ASP A 136 10.57 -26.01 4.56
C ASP A 136 9.09 -25.79 4.29
N LEU A 137 8.38 -26.79 3.77
CA LEU A 137 6.93 -26.70 3.50
C LEU A 137 6.12 -26.59 4.80
N GLN A 138 6.53 -27.30 5.86
CA GLN A 138 5.91 -27.21 7.18
C GLN A 138 6.11 -25.81 7.79
N SER A 139 7.31 -25.24 7.71
CA SER A 139 7.58 -23.87 8.16
C SER A 139 6.72 -22.85 7.42
N GLN A 140 6.51 -23.02 6.11
CA GLN A 140 5.61 -22.16 5.34
C GLN A 140 4.14 -22.33 5.78
N TYR A 141 3.71 -23.54 6.09
CA TYR A 141 2.36 -23.82 6.58
C TYR A 141 2.12 -23.15 7.94
N GLU A 142 3.04 -23.30 8.88
CA GLU A 142 2.98 -22.67 10.20
C GLU A 142 2.97 -21.14 10.12
N SER A 143 3.74 -20.57 9.19
CA SER A 143 3.73 -19.12 8.93
C SER A 143 2.34 -18.62 8.49
N VAL A 144 1.66 -19.34 7.58
CA VAL A 144 0.30 -19.00 7.13
C VAL A 144 -0.70 -19.15 8.29
N GLU A 145 -0.52 -20.10 9.16
CA GLU A 145 -1.36 -20.32 10.35
C GLU A 145 -1.24 -19.18 11.36
N GLN A 146 -0.02 -18.76 11.66
CA GLN A 146 0.23 -17.61 12.54
C GLN A 146 -0.32 -16.29 11.98
N GLU A 147 -0.32 -16.10 10.66
CA GLU A 147 -0.96 -14.95 10.03
C GLU A 147 -2.49 -14.97 10.21
N ASP A 148 -3.10 -16.15 10.25
CA ASP A 148 -4.55 -16.31 10.46
C ASP A 148 -4.96 -15.94 11.89
N GLU A 149 -4.17 -16.32 12.89
CA GLU A 149 -4.39 -15.97 14.29
C GLU A 149 -4.23 -14.47 14.58
N ARG A 150 -3.34 -13.79 13.85
CA ARG A 150 -3.08 -12.34 13.99
C ARG A 150 -4.10 -11.46 13.29
N SER A 151 -4.97 -12.02 12.45
CA SER A 151 -6.01 -11.25 11.79
C SER A 151 -7.14 -10.95 12.78
N GLY A 152 -7.04 -9.77 13.43
CA GLY A 152 -8.03 -9.30 14.40
C GLY A 152 -9.42 -9.10 13.78
N ALA A 153 -10.46 -9.20 14.60
CA ALA A 153 -11.82 -8.92 14.17
C ALA A 153 -11.98 -7.45 13.77
N LEU A 154 -12.60 -7.20 12.62
CA LEU A 154 -12.92 -5.87 12.16
C LEU A 154 -14.08 -5.31 12.99
N ASP A 155 -13.90 -4.17 13.65
CA ASP A 155 -14.92 -3.49 14.45
C ASP A 155 -15.26 -2.12 13.86
N MET A 156 -16.54 -1.89 13.57
CA MET A 156 -17.05 -0.59 13.10
C MET A 156 -16.80 0.53 14.11
N LYS A 157 -16.76 0.22 15.42
CA LYS A 157 -16.47 1.21 16.46
C LYS A 157 -15.04 1.74 16.33
N LEU A 158 -14.07 0.87 16.05
CA LEU A 158 -12.68 1.26 15.85
C LEU A 158 -12.50 2.14 14.61
N ILE A 159 -13.20 1.81 13.51
CA ILE A 159 -13.22 2.66 12.31
C ILE A 159 -13.78 4.04 12.65
N SER A 160 -14.91 4.08 13.35
CA SER A 160 -15.55 5.33 13.79
C SER A 160 -14.65 6.15 14.71
N GLN A 161 -13.95 5.51 15.64
CA GLN A 161 -13.00 6.17 16.53
C GLN A 161 -11.85 6.79 15.73
N LYS A 162 -11.22 6.07 14.82
CA LYS A 162 -10.17 6.62 13.94
C LYS A 162 -10.64 7.83 13.14
N LEU A 163 -11.82 7.75 12.52
CA LEU A 163 -12.38 8.88 11.79
C LEU A 163 -12.66 10.09 12.69
N ASN A 164 -13.08 9.86 13.95
CA ASN A 164 -13.27 10.94 14.90
C ASN A 164 -11.94 11.59 15.32
N GLU A 165 -10.88 10.80 15.52
CA GLU A 165 -9.53 11.29 15.79
C GLU A 165 -9.00 12.13 14.63
N TRP A 166 -9.15 11.64 13.41
CA TRP A 166 -8.75 12.38 12.20
C TRP A 166 -9.52 13.69 12.04
N GLN A 167 -10.84 13.69 12.32
CA GLN A 167 -11.62 14.91 12.27
C GLN A 167 -11.19 15.93 13.33
N ARG A 168 -10.88 15.49 14.55
CA ARG A 168 -10.41 16.39 15.60
C ARG A 168 -9.06 17.00 15.24
N ALA A 169 -8.15 16.17 14.74
CA ALA A 169 -6.82 16.61 14.33
C ALA A 169 -6.88 17.55 13.12
N SER A 170 -7.73 17.26 12.12
CA SER A 170 -7.86 18.10 10.91
C SER A 170 -8.48 19.48 11.17
N LYS A 171 -9.26 19.64 12.24
CA LYS A 171 -9.83 20.96 12.61
C LYS A 171 -8.78 21.95 13.11
N ASN A 172 -7.70 21.46 13.70
CA ASN A 172 -6.66 22.31 14.28
C ASN A 172 -5.60 22.73 13.26
N ASP A 173 -5.22 21.88 12.39
CA ASP A 173 -4.45 22.09 11.14
C ASP A 173 -4.16 20.72 10.52
N VAL A 174 -4.21 20.63 9.19
CA VAL A 174 -3.77 19.41 8.48
C VAL A 174 -2.26 19.43 8.41
N ASN A 175 -1.62 18.82 9.41
CA ASN A 175 -0.17 18.77 9.49
C ASN A 175 0.39 17.44 8.93
N ARG A 176 1.70 17.41 8.76
CA ARG A 176 2.42 16.23 8.26
C ARG A 176 2.24 14.99 9.16
N GLU A 177 2.11 15.16 10.45
CA GLU A 177 1.94 14.05 11.40
C GLU A 177 0.59 13.37 11.21
N LEU A 178 -0.48 14.18 11.03
CA LEU A 178 -1.80 13.67 10.71
C LEU A 178 -1.80 12.90 9.38
N ILE A 179 -1.23 13.48 8.32
CA ILE A 179 -1.13 12.81 7.02
C ILE A 179 -0.37 11.48 7.16
N ASN A 180 0.77 11.48 7.85
CA ASN A 180 1.55 10.26 8.07
C ASN A 180 0.83 9.20 8.91
N SER A 181 -0.10 9.61 9.78
CA SER A 181 -0.88 8.68 10.62
C SER A 181 -2.06 8.05 9.88
N CYS A 182 -2.61 8.74 8.88
CA CYS A 182 -3.85 8.37 8.20
C CYS A 182 -3.64 7.84 6.79
N VAL A 183 -2.56 8.24 6.13
CA VAL A 183 -2.31 7.97 4.72
C VAL A 183 -1.15 7.00 4.58
N ALA A 184 -1.43 5.84 3.96
CA ALA A 184 -0.41 4.85 3.66
C ALA A 184 0.48 5.31 2.51
N GLN A 185 -0.14 5.90 1.47
CA GLN A 185 0.57 6.35 0.28
C GLN A 185 -0.22 7.41 -0.49
N ILE A 186 0.52 8.36 -1.09
CA ILE A 186 0.00 9.27 -2.11
C ILE A 186 0.71 8.92 -3.41
N THR A 187 -0.05 8.55 -4.45
CA THR A 187 0.48 8.19 -5.75
C THR A 187 -0.01 9.18 -6.80
N PRO A 188 0.85 9.98 -7.41
CA PRO A 188 0.47 10.78 -8.57
C PRO A 188 0.24 9.84 -9.76
N LEU A 189 -0.97 9.85 -10.31
CA LEU A 189 -1.36 9.11 -11.51
C LEU A 189 -1.01 9.93 -12.76
N THR A 190 -1.32 11.21 -12.70
CA THR A 190 -0.93 12.22 -13.70
C THR A 190 -0.43 13.48 -12.98
N ASN A 191 -0.17 14.56 -13.72
CA ASN A 191 0.16 15.88 -13.13
C ASN A 191 -1.02 16.52 -12.39
N GLU A 192 -2.23 16.03 -12.61
CA GLU A 192 -3.50 16.59 -12.16
C GLU A 192 -4.31 15.58 -11.34
N GLU A 193 -3.94 14.31 -11.36
CA GLU A 193 -4.66 13.24 -10.66
C GLU A 193 -3.77 12.53 -9.65
N PHE A 194 -4.28 12.39 -8.42
CA PHE A 194 -3.56 11.83 -7.28
C PHE A 194 -4.41 10.80 -6.55
N SER A 195 -3.86 9.61 -6.34
CA SER A 195 -4.46 8.58 -5.52
C SER A 195 -3.97 8.69 -4.08
N TRP A 196 -4.91 8.69 -3.13
CA TRP A 196 -4.69 8.75 -1.68
C TRP A 196 -5.14 7.46 -1.04
N ALA A 197 -4.21 6.58 -0.72
CA ALA A 197 -4.49 5.34 -0.03
C ALA A 197 -4.50 5.59 1.48
N LEU A 198 -5.66 5.37 2.11
CA LEU A 198 -5.84 5.53 3.55
C LEU A 198 -5.43 4.26 4.29
N ASP A 199 -4.82 4.45 5.46
CA ASP A 199 -4.41 3.37 6.35
C ASP A 199 -5.39 3.21 7.51
N PHE A 200 -6.32 2.29 7.35
CA PHE A 200 -7.22 1.86 8.42
C PHE A 200 -6.70 0.64 9.19
N GLN A 201 -5.43 0.26 9.04
CA GLN A 201 -4.89 -0.89 9.76
C GLN A 201 -5.01 -0.68 11.27
N MET A 202 -5.65 -1.64 11.91
CA MET A 202 -5.93 -1.64 13.34
C MET A 202 -4.76 -2.24 14.15
N SER A 203 -3.73 -2.77 13.49
CA SER A 203 -2.56 -3.37 14.16
C SER A 203 -1.48 -2.32 14.43
N GLU A 204 -0.89 -2.38 15.62
CA GLU A 204 0.21 -1.51 16.05
C GLU A 204 1.48 -1.66 15.21
N VAL A 205 1.62 -2.75 14.48
CA VAL A 205 2.78 -3.02 13.64
C VAL A 205 2.56 -2.45 12.23
N ARG A 206 2.93 -1.18 12.07
CA ARG A 206 3.10 -0.59 10.74
C ARG A 206 4.35 -1.17 10.09
N VAL A 207 4.22 -2.27 9.37
CA VAL A 207 5.29 -2.73 8.49
C VAL A 207 5.37 -1.77 7.31
N ARG A 208 6.22 -0.75 7.46
CA ARG A 208 6.51 0.26 6.42
C ARG A 208 7.45 -0.33 5.36
N ASN A 209 7.11 -1.44 4.76
CA ASN A 209 7.85 -1.96 3.62
C ASN A 209 7.39 -1.25 2.35
N ALA A 210 8.21 -0.34 1.85
CA ALA A 210 7.98 0.42 0.62
C ALA A 210 7.74 -0.47 -0.62
N ALA A 211 8.17 -1.73 -0.60
CA ALA A 211 7.98 -2.69 -1.68
C ALA A 211 6.56 -3.29 -1.77
N ALA A 212 5.76 -3.14 -0.73
CA ALA A 212 4.46 -3.82 -0.62
C ALA A 212 3.27 -3.03 -1.19
N TYR A 213 3.48 -1.79 -1.69
CA TYR A 213 2.40 -0.91 -2.12
C TYR A 213 2.26 -0.89 -3.64
N THR A 214 1.61 -1.90 -4.21
CA THR A 214 1.19 -1.90 -5.62
C THR A 214 -0.23 -1.37 -5.74
N MET A 215 -0.58 -0.77 -6.90
CA MET A 215 -1.97 -0.31 -7.15
C MET A 215 -2.98 -1.47 -7.14
N ASP A 216 -2.51 -2.72 -7.25
CA ASP A 216 -3.36 -3.91 -7.25
C ASP A 216 -4.16 -4.13 -5.96
N GLY A 217 -3.72 -3.52 -4.85
CA GLY A 217 -4.44 -3.55 -3.57
C GLY A 217 -5.28 -2.30 -3.28
N PHE A 218 -5.36 -1.34 -4.19
CA PHE A 218 -6.10 -0.10 -3.97
C PHE A 218 -7.57 -0.25 -4.35
N VAL A 219 -8.47 0.02 -3.40
CA VAL A 219 -9.92 0.03 -3.59
C VAL A 219 -10.42 1.47 -3.49
N GLU A 220 -10.87 2.03 -4.61
CA GLU A 220 -11.42 3.39 -4.67
C GLU A 220 -12.70 3.50 -3.84
N MET A 221 -12.79 4.54 -3.01
CA MET A 221 -13.95 4.90 -2.21
C MET A 221 -14.64 6.14 -2.74
N ALA A 222 -13.86 7.14 -3.13
CA ALA A 222 -14.35 8.41 -3.58
C ALA A 222 -13.41 9.05 -4.60
N ARG A 223 -14.00 9.85 -5.49
CA ARG A 223 -13.28 10.65 -6.47
C ARG A 223 -13.91 12.03 -6.52
N PHE A 224 -13.11 13.06 -6.42
CA PHE A 224 -13.55 14.45 -6.51
C PHE A 224 -12.47 15.33 -7.13
N SER A 225 -12.90 16.47 -7.67
CA SER A 225 -12.00 17.47 -8.23
C SER A 225 -11.94 18.69 -7.32
N ILE A 226 -10.78 19.32 -7.26
CA ILE A 226 -10.54 20.56 -6.53
C ILE A 226 -10.44 21.68 -7.55
N SER A 227 -11.38 22.61 -7.50
CA SER A 227 -11.50 23.73 -8.42
C SER A 227 -10.53 24.87 -8.10
N PHE A 228 -10.39 25.79 -9.05
CA PHE A 228 -9.62 27.03 -8.84
C PHE A 228 -10.16 27.87 -7.67
N GLU A 229 -11.48 27.97 -7.52
CA GLU A 229 -12.08 28.77 -6.44
C GLU A 229 -11.78 28.20 -5.06
N GLU A 230 -11.76 26.88 -4.91
CA GLU A 230 -11.35 26.21 -3.66
C GLU A 230 -9.86 26.43 -3.37
N ALA A 231 -9.02 26.32 -4.39
CA ALA A 231 -7.59 26.61 -4.27
C ALA A 231 -7.32 28.07 -3.89
N LYS A 232 -8.08 29.00 -4.47
CA LYS A 232 -8.01 30.42 -4.16
C LYS A 232 -8.44 30.72 -2.72
N ALA A 233 -9.55 30.14 -2.27
CA ALA A 233 -10.01 30.26 -0.89
C ALA A 233 -8.99 29.72 0.12
N PHE A 234 -8.42 28.55 -0.15
CA PHE A 234 -7.39 27.94 0.67
C PHE A 234 -6.12 28.80 0.78
N LYS A 235 -5.69 29.41 -0.34
CA LYS A 235 -4.54 30.32 -0.35
C LYS A 235 -4.85 31.63 0.37
N ALA A 236 -6.05 32.17 0.21
CA ALA A 236 -6.49 33.38 0.89
C ALA A 236 -6.50 33.21 2.42
N SER A 237 -6.94 32.07 2.93
CA SER A 237 -6.91 31.75 4.36
C SER A 237 -5.49 31.74 4.96
N ARG A 238 -4.46 31.61 4.11
CA ARG A 238 -3.04 31.65 4.48
C ARG A 238 -2.36 32.97 4.08
N ASN A 239 -3.13 34.03 3.80
CA ASN A 239 -2.66 35.33 3.32
C ASN A 239 -1.80 35.25 2.04
N GLN A 240 -2.14 34.34 1.14
CA GLN A 240 -1.45 34.10 -0.13
C GLN A 240 -2.41 34.17 -1.30
N GLY A 241 -1.92 34.69 -2.43
CA GLY A 241 -2.68 34.72 -3.68
C GLY A 241 -2.29 33.58 -4.61
N ILE A 242 -3.16 33.29 -5.58
CA ILE A 242 -2.90 32.43 -6.72
C ILE A 242 -3.51 33.05 -7.98
N ARG A 243 -2.86 32.92 -9.13
CA ARG A 243 -3.39 33.32 -10.43
C ARG A 243 -4.06 32.15 -11.13
N LYS A 244 -5.11 32.42 -11.90
CA LYS A 244 -5.85 31.37 -12.61
C LYS A 244 -4.99 30.58 -13.59
N ASN A 245 -4.02 31.23 -14.24
CA ASN A 245 -3.09 30.59 -15.16
C ASN A 245 -2.02 29.71 -14.48
N GLU A 246 -1.91 29.77 -13.13
CA GLU A 246 -1.00 28.94 -12.33
C GLU A 246 -1.72 27.71 -11.78
N TRP A 247 -3.01 27.56 -12.04
CA TRP A 247 -3.84 26.47 -11.54
C TRP A 247 -4.31 25.55 -12.65
N GLN A 248 -4.26 24.28 -12.39
CA GLN A 248 -4.94 23.22 -13.13
C GLN A 248 -5.77 22.45 -12.11
N ASP A 249 -7.02 22.15 -12.45
CA ASP A 249 -7.90 21.42 -11.55
C ASP A 249 -7.27 20.08 -11.16
N LEU A 250 -7.30 19.79 -9.85
CA LEU A 250 -6.72 18.57 -9.32
C LEU A 250 -7.82 17.56 -9.07
N THR A 251 -7.63 16.33 -9.52
CA THR A 251 -8.49 15.20 -9.20
C THR A 251 -7.86 14.38 -8.09
N VAL A 252 -8.63 14.12 -7.05
CA VAL A 252 -8.22 13.30 -5.91
C VAL A 252 -9.05 12.03 -5.90
N VAL A 253 -8.37 10.90 -5.90
CA VAL A 253 -8.97 9.57 -5.78
C VAL A 253 -8.63 9.03 -4.41
N VAL A 254 -9.62 8.87 -3.55
CA VAL A 254 -9.45 8.38 -2.19
C VAL A 254 -9.84 6.92 -2.13
N GLY A 255 -9.04 6.12 -1.49
CA GLY A 255 -9.33 4.69 -1.34
C GLY A 255 -8.63 4.08 -0.14
N ILE A 256 -8.94 2.83 0.06
CA ILE A 256 -8.32 1.99 1.09
C ILE A 256 -7.36 1.05 0.41
N TRP A 257 -6.28 0.80 1.11
CA TRP A 257 -5.33 -0.16 0.66
C TRP A 257 -5.53 -1.48 1.39
N SER A 258 -5.85 -2.53 0.62
CA SER A 258 -5.93 -3.89 1.14
C SER A 258 -4.58 -4.59 0.91
N LYS A 259 -4.11 -5.33 1.91
CA LYS A 259 -2.90 -6.15 1.82
C LYS A 259 -3.13 -7.44 1.03
N ILE A 260 -3.85 -7.43 -0.07
CA ILE A 260 -3.95 -8.64 -0.89
C ILE A 260 -2.61 -8.79 -1.61
N GLN A 261 -1.70 -9.51 -0.99
CA GLN A 261 -0.55 -10.07 -1.70
C GLN A 261 -1.05 -11.21 -2.57
N LYS A 262 -0.99 -11.02 -3.90
CA LYS A 262 -1.13 -12.12 -4.85
C LYS A 262 0.11 -12.99 -4.84
#